data_25c64155fb50dab351925a53c36c4863
#
_entry.id   25c64155fb50dab351925a53c36c4863
#
_cell.length_a   1.000
_cell.length_b   1.000
_cell.length_c   1.000
_cell.angle_alpha   90.00
_cell.angle_beta   90.00
_cell.angle_gamma   90.00
#
_symmetry.space_group_name_H-M   'P 1'
#
loop_
_entity.id
_entity.type
_entity.pdbx_description
1 polymer ?
#
loop_
_entity_poly.entity_id
_entity_poly.type
_entity_poly.pdbx_seq_one_letter_code
_entity_poly.pdbx_strand_id
1 'polypeptide(L)'
;MIYRLIAVLVISNVFISFSQKDSSIVKIRTYVTVPLIEDEEDLTIDGILNEKGWDVVDWDGDFTVFDPNNGEQASQRTKFKITYDAKFLYVGVKCYDSVPNKIEKRLARRDNFSGDWIEINIDSYNDKRTGFSFNVSAAGVKGDEFISQNGDNWDSSWNPIWYTATNIDTEGWTAEIKIPFSQLKFGKQKEQIWGLQFTRRFFRAEERSLWQHVPRDKPGWVSEFGTLRGLFDIQPQKQLEIQPFVVNQMDTYPAETGNPFRDGSDFLFNGGLDAKIGITNDLTLDLTVNPDFGQVEADPSA
;
A
#
# COMPACT_ATOMS: atom_id res chain seq x y z
N MET A 1 -2.69 -32.64 86.52
CA MET A 1 -3.63 -31.68 85.87
C MET A 1 -2.92 -31.09 84.68
N ILE A 2 -3.16 -31.72 83.55
CA ILE A 2 -2.41 -31.42 82.29
C ILE A 2 -3.34 -30.64 81.35
N TYR A 3 -3.07 -29.38 81.10
CA TYR A 3 -3.78 -28.59 80.13
C TYR A 3 -3.19 -28.84 78.73
N ARG A 4 -3.99 -29.39 77.79
CA ARG A 4 -3.66 -29.49 76.37
C ARG A 4 -4.07 -28.20 75.70
N LEU A 5 -3.11 -27.50 75.14
CA LEU A 5 -3.32 -26.35 74.24
C LEU A 5 -3.61 -26.91 72.86
N ILE A 6 -4.81 -26.63 72.31
CA ILE A 6 -5.17 -26.91 70.93
C ILE A 6 -4.91 -25.63 70.13
N ALA A 7 -3.90 -25.65 69.25
CA ALA A 7 -3.65 -24.58 68.29
C ALA A 7 -4.52 -24.84 67.08
N VAL A 8 -5.47 -23.94 66.82
CA VAL A 8 -6.27 -23.93 65.59
C VAL A 8 -5.52 -23.15 64.49
N LEU A 9 -5.04 -23.89 63.51
CA LEU A 9 -4.39 -23.30 62.30
C LEU A 9 -5.46 -22.83 61.32
N VAL A 10 -5.70 -21.53 61.18
CA VAL A 10 -6.57 -20.96 60.18
C VAL A 10 -5.78 -20.79 58.88
N ILE A 11 -5.99 -21.68 57.93
CA ILE A 11 -5.46 -21.56 56.57
C ILE A 11 -6.40 -20.65 55.80
N SER A 12 -6.01 -19.39 55.60
CA SER A 12 -6.71 -18.47 54.68
C SER A 12 -6.31 -18.81 53.25
N ASN A 13 -7.23 -19.43 52.50
CA ASN A 13 -7.07 -19.62 51.07
C ASN A 13 -7.25 -18.26 50.37
N VAL A 14 -6.13 -17.66 49.97
CA VAL A 14 -6.14 -16.51 49.03
C VAL A 14 -6.38 -17.07 47.64
N PHE A 15 -7.63 -16.98 47.15
CA PHE A 15 -7.94 -17.20 45.75
C PHE A 15 -7.41 -16.01 44.93
N ILE A 16 -6.27 -16.17 44.28
CA ILE A 16 -5.82 -15.27 43.24
C ILE A 16 -6.64 -15.59 42.00
N SER A 17 -7.70 -14.83 41.77
CA SER A 17 -8.41 -14.86 40.50
C SER A 17 -7.50 -14.24 39.43
N PHE A 18 -6.84 -15.09 38.66
CA PHE A 18 -6.31 -14.65 37.37
C PHE A 18 -7.51 -14.33 36.47
N SER A 19 -7.78 -13.05 36.26
CA SER A 19 -8.64 -12.61 35.17
C SER A 19 -7.94 -13.01 33.88
N GLN A 20 -8.38 -14.11 33.30
CA GLN A 20 -8.01 -14.49 31.95
C GLN A 20 -8.56 -13.37 31.05
N LYS A 21 -7.67 -12.49 30.56
CA LYS A 21 -8.02 -11.50 29.56
C LYS A 21 -8.48 -12.31 28.36
N ASP A 22 -9.79 -12.30 28.08
CA ASP A 22 -10.36 -12.93 26.89
C ASP A 22 -9.59 -12.38 25.70
N SER A 23 -8.71 -13.19 25.13
CA SER A 23 -8.13 -12.90 23.83
C SER A 23 -9.28 -13.07 22.83
N SER A 24 -10.00 -12.00 22.60
CA SER A 24 -11.04 -11.97 21.57
C SER A 24 -10.36 -12.41 20.26
N ILE A 25 -10.76 -13.58 19.77
CA ILE A 25 -10.29 -14.09 18.48
C ILE A 25 -10.71 -13.05 17.45
N VAL A 26 -9.75 -12.30 16.91
CA VAL A 26 -10.02 -11.32 15.85
C VAL A 26 -10.51 -12.11 14.63
N LYS A 27 -11.75 -11.85 14.24
CA LYS A 27 -12.34 -12.50 13.07
C LYS A 27 -11.63 -11.98 11.81
N ILE A 28 -11.07 -12.89 11.02
CA ILE A 28 -10.49 -12.55 9.72
C ILE A 28 -11.62 -12.14 8.77
N ARG A 29 -11.51 -10.94 8.22
CA ARG A 29 -12.46 -10.40 7.22
C ARG A 29 -12.16 -10.99 5.86
N THR A 30 -13.19 -11.12 5.05
CA THR A 30 -13.07 -11.58 3.66
C THR A 30 -13.83 -10.62 2.77
N TYR A 31 -13.16 -10.11 1.74
CA TYR A 31 -13.79 -9.40 0.63
C TYR A 31 -13.87 -10.36 -0.58
N VAL A 32 -15.03 -10.39 -1.22
CA VAL A 32 -15.23 -11.21 -2.43
C VAL A 32 -15.43 -10.28 -3.61
N THR A 33 -14.50 -10.34 -4.56
CA THR A 33 -14.57 -9.58 -5.81
C THR A 33 -15.23 -10.39 -6.92
N VAL A 34 -15.69 -9.73 -7.96
CA VAL A 34 -16.16 -10.33 -9.21
C VAL A 34 -15.48 -9.62 -10.40
N PRO A 35 -15.35 -10.29 -11.56
CA PRO A 35 -14.79 -9.68 -12.76
C PRO A 35 -15.70 -8.60 -13.32
N LEU A 36 -15.11 -7.63 -14.01
CA LEU A 36 -15.85 -6.71 -14.89
C LEU A 36 -16.57 -7.50 -15.98
N ILE A 37 -17.77 -7.06 -16.34
CA ILE A 37 -18.53 -7.66 -17.43
C ILE A 37 -17.91 -7.15 -18.74
N GLU A 38 -17.48 -8.07 -19.62
CA GLU A 38 -17.07 -7.75 -20.98
C GLU A 38 -18.24 -7.07 -21.70
N ASP A 39 -18.09 -5.95 -22.33
CA ASP A 39 -19.08 -5.08 -22.96
C ASP A 39 -19.65 -3.92 -22.12
N GLU A 40 -19.32 -3.78 -20.85
CA GLU A 40 -19.56 -2.55 -20.07
C GLU A 40 -18.33 -1.61 -20.17
N GLU A 41 -18.59 -0.30 -20.11
CA GLU A 41 -17.58 0.75 -20.28
C GLU A 41 -16.32 0.48 -19.44
N ASP A 42 -15.14 0.59 -20.09
CA ASP A 42 -13.85 0.55 -19.40
C ASP A 42 -13.83 1.54 -18.24
N LEU A 43 -13.36 1.09 -17.06
CA LEU A 43 -13.16 1.98 -15.92
C LEU A 43 -12.10 3.05 -16.28
N THR A 44 -12.53 4.30 -16.29
CA THR A 44 -11.65 5.45 -16.47
C THR A 44 -11.07 5.84 -15.12
N ILE A 45 -9.75 5.93 -15.03
CA ILE A 45 -9.07 6.29 -13.78
C ILE A 45 -8.95 7.81 -13.72
N ASP A 46 -10.01 8.48 -13.26
CA ASP A 46 -10.09 9.95 -13.14
C ASP A 46 -10.32 10.44 -11.70
N GLY A 47 -10.52 9.52 -10.77
CA GLY A 47 -10.77 9.78 -9.36
C GLY A 47 -12.25 9.87 -9.00
N ILE A 48 -13.17 9.64 -9.93
CA ILE A 48 -14.62 9.76 -9.74
C ILE A 48 -15.26 8.40 -9.97
N LEU A 49 -15.79 7.78 -8.92
CA LEU A 49 -16.37 6.43 -8.94
C LEU A 49 -17.80 6.44 -9.51
N ASN A 50 -17.99 6.84 -10.74
CA ASN A 50 -19.31 7.01 -11.40
C ASN A 50 -19.56 6.04 -12.58
N GLU A 51 -18.54 5.25 -12.98
CA GLU A 51 -18.69 4.27 -14.03
C GLU A 51 -19.54 3.08 -13.58
N LYS A 52 -20.35 2.56 -14.49
CA LYS A 52 -21.18 1.37 -14.23
C LYS A 52 -20.38 0.13 -13.85
N GLY A 53 -19.13 0.04 -14.31
CA GLY A 53 -18.23 -1.05 -13.92
C GLY A 53 -18.02 -1.17 -12.41
N TRP A 54 -18.23 -0.10 -11.64
CA TRP A 54 -18.21 -0.14 -10.18
C TRP A 54 -19.48 -0.73 -9.56
N ASP A 55 -20.58 -0.89 -10.29
CA ASP A 55 -21.84 -1.40 -9.76
C ASP A 55 -21.85 -2.94 -9.65
N VAL A 56 -20.87 -3.62 -10.27
CA VAL A 56 -20.78 -5.10 -10.22
C VAL A 56 -20.32 -5.61 -8.85
N VAL A 57 -19.77 -4.76 -7.98
CA VAL A 57 -19.26 -5.12 -6.66
C VAL A 57 -19.84 -4.25 -5.56
N ASP A 58 -20.02 -4.85 -4.39
CA ASP A 58 -20.51 -4.17 -3.21
C ASP A 58 -19.40 -3.38 -2.49
N TRP A 59 -19.80 -2.32 -1.79
CA TRP A 59 -18.93 -1.60 -0.88
C TRP A 59 -18.63 -2.41 0.38
N ASP A 60 -17.37 -2.45 0.79
CA ASP A 60 -16.95 -2.85 2.13
C ASP A 60 -16.29 -1.64 2.85
N GLY A 61 -16.07 -1.75 4.16
CA GLY A 61 -15.54 -0.65 4.97
C GLY A 61 -15.43 -1.04 6.45
N ASP A 62 -15.93 -0.18 7.35
CA ASP A 62 -15.91 -0.38 8.81
C ASP A 62 -14.48 -0.53 9.36
N PHE A 63 -13.65 0.47 9.10
CA PHE A 63 -12.27 0.52 9.57
C PHE A 63 -12.21 0.69 11.09
N THR A 64 -11.19 0.07 11.68
CA THR A 64 -10.89 0.13 13.11
C THR A 64 -9.60 0.90 13.33
N VAL A 65 -9.56 1.77 14.33
CA VAL A 65 -8.36 2.53 14.68
C VAL A 65 -7.22 1.60 15.05
N PHE A 66 -6.06 1.84 14.45
CA PHE A 66 -4.79 1.25 14.84
C PHE A 66 -4.00 2.19 15.75
N ASP A 67 -3.90 3.47 15.40
CA ASP A 67 -3.32 4.56 16.17
C ASP A 67 -4.30 5.74 16.22
N PRO A 68 -4.43 6.45 17.36
CA PRO A 68 -3.76 6.23 18.66
C PRO A 68 -4.44 5.16 19.52
N ASN A 69 -5.74 4.93 19.37
CA ASN A 69 -6.58 4.11 20.24
C ASN A 69 -6.94 2.78 19.56
N ASN A 70 -6.04 1.80 19.61
CA ASN A 70 -6.24 0.53 18.93
C ASN A 70 -7.55 -0.16 19.33
N GLY A 71 -8.34 -0.56 18.33
CA GLY A 71 -9.59 -1.28 18.49
C GLY A 71 -10.85 -0.39 18.56
N GLU A 72 -10.71 0.92 18.63
CA GLU A 72 -11.86 1.84 18.53
C GLU A 72 -12.37 1.96 17.09
N GLN A 73 -13.60 2.43 16.93
CA GLN A 73 -14.14 2.75 15.61
C GLN A 73 -13.42 3.96 15.02
N ALA A 74 -13.07 3.90 13.73
CA ALA A 74 -12.46 5.01 13.04
C ALA A 74 -13.33 6.29 13.09
N SER A 75 -12.69 7.44 13.32
CA SER A 75 -13.38 8.73 13.47
C SER A 75 -14.05 9.20 12.19
N GLN A 76 -13.54 8.76 11.03
CA GLN A 76 -14.09 9.03 9.70
C GLN A 76 -14.27 7.72 8.94
N ARG A 77 -15.42 7.58 8.30
CA ARG A 77 -15.76 6.36 7.55
C ARG A 77 -14.88 6.24 6.30
N THR A 78 -14.47 5.01 6.01
CA THR A 78 -13.81 4.63 4.76
C THR A 78 -14.57 3.47 4.13
N LYS A 79 -14.74 3.50 2.82
CA LYS A 79 -15.30 2.40 2.04
C LYS A 79 -14.43 2.12 0.83
N PHE A 80 -14.44 0.88 0.36
CA PHE A 80 -13.75 0.49 -0.85
C PHE A 80 -14.54 -0.55 -1.65
N LYS A 81 -14.20 -0.68 -2.91
CA LYS A 81 -14.65 -1.70 -3.85
C LYS A 81 -13.44 -2.26 -4.58
N ILE A 82 -13.47 -3.55 -4.93
CA ILE A 82 -12.43 -4.17 -5.76
C ILE A 82 -13.12 -4.96 -6.86
N THR A 83 -12.70 -4.75 -8.09
CA THR A 83 -13.07 -5.54 -9.27
C THR A 83 -11.83 -5.80 -10.13
N TYR A 84 -11.94 -6.60 -11.17
CA TYR A 84 -10.81 -6.96 -12.03
C TYR A 84 -11.25 -7.35 -13.44
N ASP A 85 -10.32 -7.28 -14.36
CA ASP A 85 -10.41 -7.86 -15.70
C ASP A 85 -9.30 -8.90 -15.94
N ALA A 86 -9.04 -9.25 -17.18
CA ALA A 86 -7.97 -10.21 -17.52
C ALA A 86 -6.55 -9.68 -17.26
N LYS A 87 -6.35 -8.37 -17.07
CA LYS A 87 -5.03 -7.72 -17.01
C LYS A 87 -4.80 -6.90 -15.76
N PHE A 88 -5.87 -6.39 -15.15
CA PHE A 88 -5.79 -5.39 -14.09
C PHE A 88 -6.69 -5.72 -12.90
N LEU A 89 -6.20 -5.37 -11.73
CA LEU A 89 -7.01 -5.20 -10.52
C LEU A 89 -7.38 -3.73 -10.41
N TYR A 90 -8.66 -3.45 -10.15
CA TYR A 90 -9.18 -2.11 -9.94
C TYR A 90 -9.67 -1.95 -8.50
N VAL A 91 -9.31 -0.84 -7.87
CA VAL A 91 -9.71 -0.52 -6.51
C VAL A 91 -10.28 0.88 -6.48
N GLY A 92 -11.52 1.01 -6.07
CA GLY A 92 -12.17 2.28 -5.79
C GLY A 92 -12.28 2.50 -4.29
N VAL A 93 -11.88 3.67 -3.82
CA VAL A 93 -11.93 4.02 -2.39
C VAL A 93 -12.65 5.34 -2.20
N LYS A 94 -13.53 5.39 -1.18
CA LYS A 94 -14.17 6.62 -0.68
C LYS A 94 -13.75 6.85 0.76
N CYS A 95 -13.00 7.89 0.99
CA CYS A 95 -12.56 8.38 2.29
C CYS A 95 -13.47 9.54 2.72
N TYR A 96 -14.49 9.27 3.54
CA TYR A 96 -15.37 10.31 4.05
C TYR A 96 -14.62 11.24 4.99
N ASP A 97 -15.04 12.51 5.02
CA ASP A 97 -14.52 13.53 5.89
C ASP A 97 -15.60 14.52 6.24
N SER A 98 -15.84 14.73 7.54
CA SER A 98 -16.85 15.67 8.02
C SER A 98 -16.54 17.15 7.72
N VAL A 99 -15.27 17.46 7.35
CA VAL A 99 -14.81 18.81 7.02
C VAL A 99 -13.87 18.74 5.79
N PRO A 100 -14.38 18.47 4.58
CA PRO A 100 -13.56 18.17 3.39
C PRO A 100 -12.59 19.30 3.00
N ASN A 101 -12.91 20.54 3.30
CA ASN A 101 -12.03 21.68 3.04
C ASN A 101 -10.77 21.73 3.93
N LYS A 102 -10.67 20.82 4.91
CA LYS A 102 -9.49 20.64 5.78
C LYS A 102 -8.70 19.39 5.47
N ILE A 103 -9.03 18.69 4.39
CA ILE A 103 -8.23 17.55 3.91
C ILE A 103 -6.83 18.06 3.58
N GLU A 104 -5.83 17.43 4.18
CA GLU A 104 -4.43 17.82 3.97
C GLU A 104 -3.92 17.17 2.67
N LYS A 105 -3.66 18.03 1.68
CA LYS A 105 -3.22 17.65 0.32
C LYS A 105 -1.92 18.36 -0.03
N ARG A 106 -0.80 17.74 0.29
CA ARG A 106 0.52 18.25 -0.06
C ARG A 106 1.07 17.49 -1.25
N LEU A 107 1.56 18.21 -2.24
CA LEU A 107 2.34 17.62 -3.32
C LEU A 107 3.74 17.28 -2.78
N ALA A 108 4.21 16.10 -3.11
CA ALA A 108 5.53 15.61 -2.79
C ALA A 108 6.06 14.77 -3.95
N ARG A 109 7.31 14.35 -3.87
CA ARG A 109 7.85 13.31 -4.77
C ARG A 109 7.20 11.97 -4.46
N ARG A 110 7.20 11.04 -5.41
CA ARG A 110 6.82 9.64 -5.20
C ARG A 110 7.53 9.08 -3.96
N ASP A 111 6.88 8.22 -3.22
CA ASP A 111 7.36 7.54 -2.00
C ASP A 111 7.62 8.45 -0.79
N ASN A 112 7.51 9.77 -0.96
CA ASN A 112 7.61 10.75 0.11
C ASN A 112 6.32 11.55 0.23
N PHE A 113 5.24 10.91 0.65
CA PHE A 113 3.93 11.53 0.79
C PHE A 113 3.60 11.86 2.26
N SER A 114 2.88 12.95 2.43
CA SER A 114 2.34 13.39 3.72
C SER A 114 0.90 13.87 3.55
N GLY A 115 0.20 14.06 4.67
CA GLY A 115 -1.21 14.46 4.64
C GLY A 115 -2.14 13.25 4.75
N ASP A 116 -3.35 13.39 4.21
CA ASP A 116 -4.33 12.31 4.14
C ASP A 116 -3.95 11.33 3.03
N TRP A 117 -3.95 10.02 3.33
CA TRP A 117 -3.65 8.97 2.36
C TRP A 117 -4.40 7.66 2.65
N ILE A 118 -4.52 6.84 1.63
CA ILE A 118 -4.99 5.46 1.68
C ILE A 118 -3.92 4.54 1.12
N GLU A 119 -3.78 3.37 1.72
CA GLU A 119 -2.86 2.32 1.33
C GLU A 119 -3.63 1.02 1.13
N ILE A 120 -3.29 0.28 0.09
CA ILE A 120 -3.70 -1.09 -0.10
C ILE A 120 -2.47 -2.00 -0.07
N ASN A 121 -2.53 -3.03 0.77
CA ASN A 121 -1.51 -4.06 0.88
C ASN A 121 -2.08 -5.38 0.38
N ILE A 122 -1.36 -6.05 -0.50
CA ILE A 122 -1.75 -7.30 -1.15
C ILE A 122 -0.68 -8.35 -0.95
N ASP A 123 -1.01 -9.45 -0.28
CA ASP A 123 -0.20 -10.68 -0.25
C ASP A 123 -0.74 -11.64 -1.33
N SER A 124 -0.23 -11.50 -2.55
CA SER A 124 -0.70 -12.28 -3.70
C SER A 124 -0.16 -13.71 -3.74
N TYR A 125 0.86 -14.04 -2.98
CA TYR A 125 1.28 -15.42 -2.75
C TYR A 125 0.48 -16.11 -1.65
N ASN A 126 -0.18 -15.34 -0.78
CA ASN A 126 -0.80 -15.81 0.46
C ASN A 126 0.19 -16.59 1.35
N ASP A 127 1.44 -16.11 1.37
CA ASP A 127 2.52 -16.72 2.17
C ASP A 127 2.60 -16.16 3.59
N LYS A 128 1.82 -15.09 3.88
CA LYS A 128 1.75 -14.37 5.15
C LYS A 128 3.08 -13.79 5.62
N ARG A 129 3.95 -13.51 4.68
CA ARG A 129 5.30 -12.99 4.91
C ARG A 129 5.69 -11.87 3.97
N THR A 130 5.20 -11.92 2.74
CA THR A 130 5.50 -10.93 1.71
C THR A 130 4.24 -10.24 1.22
N GLY A 131 4.36 -9.00 0.78
CA GLY A 131 3.25 -8.23 0.27
C GLY A 131 3.69 -7.08 -0.63
N PHE A 132 2.74 -6.54 -1.35
CA PHE A 132 2.89 -5.38 -2.22
C PHE A 132 2.03 -4.26 -1.68
N SER A 133 2.64 -3.11 -1.40
CA SER A 133 1.97 -1.91 -0.91
C SER A 133 1.81 -0.89 -2.03
N PHE A 134 0.62 -0.31 -2.12
CA PHE A 134 0.30 0.78 -3.03
C PHE A 134 -0.38 1.89 -2.23
N ASN A 135 0.25 3.05 -2.20
CA ASN A 135 -0.20 4.21 -1.44
C ASN A 135 -0.63 5.33 -2.37
N VAL A 136 -1.70 6.03 -2.02
CA VAL A 136 -2.09 7.26 -2.69
C VAL A 136 -2.54 8.31 -1.67
N SER A 137 -1.99 9.52 -1.77
CA SER A 137 -2.45 10.64 -0.96
C SER A 137 -3.66 11.33 -1.60
N ALA A 138 -4.39 12.12 -0.80
CA ALA A 138 -5.50 12.95 -1.31
C ALA A 138 -5.07 13.96 -2.39
N ALA A 139 -3.76 14.21 -2.53
CA ALA A 139 -3.15 15.04 -3.59
C ALA A 139 -2.78 14.23 -4.84
N GLY A 140 -3.03 12.91 -4.88
CA GLY A 140 -2.65 12.03 -5.98
C GLY A 140 -1.17 11.63 -6.00
N VAL A 141 -0.41 11.88 -4.93
CA VAL A 141 0.97 11.41 -4.83
C VAL A 141 0.97 9.91 -4.58
N LYS A 142 1.74 9.17 -5.38
CA LYS A 142 1.90 7.71 -5.29
C LYS A 142 3.07 7.35 -4.39
N GLY A 143 2.92 6.22 -3.69
CA GLY A 143 4.00 5.51 -3.03
C GLY A 143 3.80 4.01 -3.19
N ASP A 144 4.86 3.27 -3.25
CA ASP A 144 4.83 1.82 -3.39
C ASP A 144 6.03 1.18 -2.69
N GLU A 145 5.79 0.03 -2.07
CA GLU A 145 6.81 -0.68 -1.30
C GLU A 145 6.60 -2.19 -1.43
N PHE A 146 7.70 -2.92 -1.48
CA PHE A 146 7.66 -4.37 -1.32
C PHE A 146 7.85 -4.71 0.16
N ILE A 147 6.88 -5.42 0.73
CA ILE A 147 6.88 -5.84 2.13
C ILE A 147 7.50 -7.22 2.23
N SER A 148 8.45 -7.40 3.13
CA SER A 148 9.05 -8.71 3.43
C SER A 148 9.22 -8.92 4.94
N GLN A 149 9.60 -10.14 5.33
CA GLN A 149 9.79 -10.54 6.73
C GLN A 149 8.56 -10.28 7.62
N ASN A 150 7.35 -10.46 7.05
CA ASN A 150 6.08 -10.24 7.73
C ASN A 150 5.85 -8.77 8.20
N GLY A 151 6.45 -7.80 7.51
CA GLY A 151 6.30 -6.37 7.81
C GLY A 151 7.50 -5.73 8.53
N ASP A 152 8.57 -6.50 8.83
CA ASP A 152 9.77 -5.94 9.43
C ASP A 152 10.64 -5.17 8.41
N ASN A 153 10.46 -5.42 7.11
CA ASN A 153 11.18 -4.73 6.05
C ASN A 153 10.25 -4.24 4.96
N TRP A 154 10.34 -2.94 4.65
CA TRP A 154 9.59 -2.22 3.62
C TRP A 154 10.60 -1.60 2.65
N ASP A 155 10.56 -2.06 1.40
CA ASP A 155 11.50 -1.69 0.36
C ASP A 155 10.84 -0.76 -0.66
N SER A 156 11.08 0.54 -0.53
CA SER A 156 10.61 1.58 -1.43
C SER A 156 11.40 1.67 -2.75
N SER A 157 12.45 0.87 -2.90
CA SER A 157 13.16 0.76 -4.19
C SER A 157 12.38 -0.07 -5.22
N TRP A 158 11.35 -0.83 -4.77
CA TRP A 158 10.42 -1.49 -5.66
C TRP A 158 9.53 -0.45 -6.34
N ASN A 159 9.66 -0.30 -7.62
CA ASN A 159 9.06 0.77 -8.40
C ASN A 159 8.17 0.20 -9.52
N PRO A 160 6.93 -0.19 -9.22
CA PRO A 160 5.98 -0.77 -10.17
C PRO A 160 5.32 0.29 -11.05
N ILE A 161 4.83 -0.14 -12.21
CA ILE A 161 3.94 0.68 -13.05
C ILE A 161 2.50 0.40 -12.64
N TRP A 162 1.83 1.39 -12.08
CA TRP A 162 0.41 1.37 -11.75
C TRP A 162 -0.21 2.76 -11.91
N TYR A 163 -1.52 2.85 -11.93
CA TYR A 163 -2.23 4.08 -12.23
C TYR A 163 -3.18 4.44 -11.10
N THR A 164 -3.34 5.72 -10.84
CA THR A 164 -4.28 6.24 -9.86
C THR A 164 -4.68 7.66 -10.18
N ALA A 165 -5.89 8.01 -9.78
CA ALA A 165 -6.38 9.37 -9.74
C ALA A 165 -7.16 9.59 -8.45
N THR A 166 -7.23 10.84 -8.00
CA THR A 166 -7.95 11.23 -6.79
C THR A 166 -8.82 12.44 -7.06
N ASN A 167 -9.96 12.51 -6.37
CA ASN A 167 -10.85 13.66 -6.40
C ASN A 167 -11.30 14.03 -4.98
N ILE A 168 -11.48 15.31 -4.71
CA ILE A 168 -12.03 15.82 -3.44
C ILE A 168 -13.39 16.42 -3.73
N ASP A 169 -14.40 15.98 -2.98
CA ASP A 169 -15.78 16.45 -3.08
C ASP A 169 -16.34 16.96 -1.75
N THR A 170 -17.66 17.16 -1.66
CA THR A 170 -18.34 17.67 -0.48
C THR A 170 -18.47 16.67 0.65
N GLU A 171 -18.15 15.38 0.42
CA GLU A 171 -18.26 14.30 1.41
C GLU A 171 -16.89 13.79 1.89
N GLY A 172 -15.80 14.19 1.20
CA GLY A 172 -14.44 13.72 1.49
C GLY A 172 -13.57 13.66 0.25
N TRP A 173 -12.92 12.53 0.01
CA TRP A 173 -12.12 12.31 -1.19
C TRP A 173 -12.23 10.86 -1.66
N THR A 174 -11.97 10.66 -2.94
CA THR A 174 -11.97 9.37 -3.61
C THR A 174 -10.61 9.08 -4.21
N ALA A 175 -10.30 7.81 -4.33
CA ALA A 175 -9.16 7.32 -5.09
C ALA A 175 -9.61 6.17 -5.98
N GLU A 176 -9.16 6.19 -7.22
CA GLU A 176 -9.19 5.06 -8.14
C GLU A 176 -7.79 4.56 -8.38
N ILE A 177 -7.61 3.25 -8.29
CA ILE A 177 -6.33 2.57 -8.40
C ILE A 177 -6.48 1.44 -9.41
N LYS A 178 -5.54 1.37 -10.37
CA LYS A 178 -5.48 0.31 -11.40
C LYS A 178 -4.10 -0.31 -11.38
N ILE A 179 -4.04 -1.59 -10.98
CA ILE A 179 -2.81 -2.35 -10.79
C ILE A 179 -2.72 -3.44 -11.86
N PRO A 180 -1.74 -3.40 -12.76
CA PRO A 180 -1.51 -4.49 -13.71
C PRO A 180 -1.13 -5.78 -12.98
N PHE A 181 -1.68 -6.92 -13.36
CA PHE A 181 -1.28 -8.22 -12.79
C PHE A 181 0.18 -8.56 -13.08
N SER A 182 0.82 -7.93 -14.06
CA SER A 182 2.26 -8.06 -14.31
C SER A 182 3.13 -7.49 -13.19
N GLN A 183 2.58 -6.63 -12.33
CA GLN A 183 3.27 -6.04 -11.18
C GLN A 183 3.13 -6.90 -9.91
N LEU A 184 2.22 -7.87 -9.92
CA LEU A 184 1.97 -8.78 -8.81
C LEU A 184 2.53 -10.16 -9.12
N LYS A 185 3.04 -10.83 -8.11
CA LYS A 185 3.57 -12.19 -8.21
C LYS A 185 2.58 -13.16 -7.57
N PHE A 186 2.05 -14.11 -8.33
CA PHE A 186 1.09 -15.11 -7.85
C PHE A 186 1.17 -16.42 -8.61
N GLY A 187 0.58 -17.47 -8.06
CA GLY A 187 0.58 -18.81 -8.66
C GLY A 187 -0.46 -18.98 -9.78
N LYS A 188 -0.57 -20.20 -10.30
CA LYS A 188 -1.49 -20.55 -11.42
C LYS A 188 -2.75 -21.27 -10.94
N GLN A 189 -3.20 -21.03 -9.71
CA GLN A 189 -4.44 -21.59 -9.20
C GLN A 189 -5.64 -21.05 -9.97
N LYS A 190 -6.70 -21.85 -10.09
CA LYS A 190 -7.93 -21.43 -10.78
C LYS A 190 -8.62 -20.27 -10.05
N GLU A 191 -8.70 -20.35 -8.72
CA GLU A 191 -9.10 -19.24 -7.85
C GLU A 191 -7.85 -18.77 -7.09
N GLN A 192 -7.56 -17.49 -7.17
CA GLN A 192 -6.54 -16.87 -6.35
C GLN A 192 -7.18 -16.42 -5.02
N ILE A 193 -6.50 -16.76 -3.93
CA ILE A 193 -6.87 -16.30 -2.58
C ILE A 193 -5.71 -15.50 -2.05
N TRP A 194 -5.89 -14.19 -1.89
CA TRP A 194 -4.83 -13.27 -1.50
C TRP A 194 -5.05 -12.69 -0.11
N GLY A 195 -3.99 -12.32 0.57
CA GLY A 195 -4.07 -11.45 1.73
C GLY A 195 -4.41 -10.04 1.31
N LEU A 196 -5.24 -9.34 2.10
CA LEU A 196 -5.70 -7.98 1.82
C LEU A 196 -5.72 -7.15 3.10
N GLN A 197 -5.16 -5.95 3.01
CA GLN A 197 -5.29 -4.93 4.05
C GLN A 197 -5.46 -3.56 3.43
N PHE A 198 -6.25 -2.73 4.09
CA PHE A 198 -6.31 -1.29 3.82
C PHE A 198 -5.91 -0.53 5.05
N THR A 199 -5.09 0.50 4.86
CA THR A 199 -4.70 1.46 5.89
C THR A 199 -5.11 2.86 5.45
N ARG A 200 -5.83 3.59 6.29
CA ARG A 200 -6.09 5.02 6.07
C ARG A 200 -5.34 5.86 7.09
N ARG A 201 -4.68 6.90 6.62
CA ARG A 201 -4.20 8.01 7.45
C ARG A 201 -5.20 9.15 7.39
N PHE A 202 -5.75 9.52 8.54
CA PHE A 202 -6.51 10.74 8.72
C PHE A 202 -5.61 11.74 9.42
N PHE A 203 -4.97 12.62 8.62
CA PHE A 203 -3.79 13.36 9.02
C PHE A 203 -4.04 14.30 10.20
N ARG A 204 -5.09 15.15 10.14
CA ARG A 204 -5.32 16.17 11.17
C ARG A 204 -5.69 15.62 12.55
N ALA A 205 -6.11 14.35 12.62
CA ALA A 205 -6.36 13.65 13.89
C ALA A 205 -5.20 12.73 14.28
N GLU A 206 -4.14 12.66 13.47
CA GLU A 206 -3.05 11.70 13.62
C GLU A 206 -3.53 10.24 13.72
N GLU A 207 -4.73 9.98 13.18
CA GLU A 207 -5.36 8.68 13.22
C GLU A 207 -4.89 7.81 12.06
N ARG A 208 -4.60 6.56 12.37
CA ARG A 208 -4.39 5.50 11.41
C ARG A 208 -5.40 4.40 11.67
N SER A 209 -6.18 4.03 10.67
CA SER A 209 -7.23 3.01 10.77
C SER A 209 -7.06 1.93 9.71
N LEU A 210 -7.46 0.71 10.06
CA LEU A 210 -7.28 -0.52 9.28
C LEU A 210 -8.62 -1.16 8.96
N TRP A 211 -8.74 -1.73 7.77
CA TRP A 211 -9.89 -2.56 7.41
C TRP A 211 -9.91 -3.87 8.19
N GLN A 212 -8.85 -4.66 8.15
CA GLN A 212 -8.68 -5.81 9.03
C GLN A 212 -8.02 -5.34 10.33
N HIS A 213 -8.73 -5.48 11.44
CA HIS A 213 -8.17 -5.09 12.75
C HIS A 213 -6.92 -5.91 13.08
N VAL A 214 -5.85 -5.24 13.44
CA VAL A 214 -4.59 -5.82 13.94
C VAL A 214 -4.37 -5.35 15.38
N PRO A 215 -4.43 -6.25 16.36
CA PRO A 215 -4.08 -5.91 17.74
C PRO A 215 -2.60 -5.53 17.85
N ARG A 216 -2.27 -4.52 18.66
CA ARG A 216 -0.87 -4.06 18.84
C ARG A 216 0.05 -5.08 19.50
N ASP A 217 -0.49 -6.01 20.24
CA ASP A 217 0.25 -7.08 20.90
C ASP A 217 0.53 -8.28 19.98
N LYS A 218 0.02 -8.27 18.76
CA LYS A 218 0.32 -9.30 17.76
C LYS A 218 1.61 -8.95 17.00
N PRO A 219 2.56 -9.89 16.95
CA PRO A 219 3.74 -9.72 16.10
C PRO A 219 3.37 -9.92 14.63
N GLY A 220 3.97 -9.10 13.75
CA GLY A 220 3.80 -9.20 12.32
C GLY A 220 2.71 -8.30 11.74
N TRP A 221 2.71 -8.19 10.43
CA TRP A 221 1.82 -7.35 9.67
C TRP A 221 1.07 -8.15 8.60
N VAL A 222 1.80 -8.77 7.66
CA VAL A 222 1.22 -9.51 6.53
C VAL A 222 0.42 -10.73 7.00
N SER A 223 0.86 -11.40 8.07
CA SER A 223 0.16 -12.54 8.67
C SER A 223 -1.23 -12.21 9.23
N GLU A 224 -1.46 -10.93 9.53
CA GLU A 224 -2.70 -10.45 10.13
C GLU A 224 -3.69 -9.87 9.09
N PHE A 225 -3.36 -9.95 7.80
CA PHE A 225 -4.25 -9.47 6.74
C PHE A 225 -5.57 -10.23 6.68
N GLY A 226 -6.61 -9.55 6.23
CA GLY A 226 -7.84 -10.17 5.78
C GLY A 226 -7.63 -10.92 4.47
N THR A 227 -8.71 -11.36 3.84
CA THR A 227 -8.67 -12.20 2.64
C THR A 227 -9.41 -11.55 1.48
N LEU A 228 -8.80 -11.56 0.30
CA LEU A 228 -9.43 -11.25 -0.98
C LEU A 228 -9.69 -12.58 -1.72
N ARG A 229 -10.93 -12.80 -2.13
CA ARG A 229 -11.36 -13.97 -2.88
C ARG A 229 -12.15 -13.58 -4.12
N GLY A 230 -12.47 -14.57 -4.96
CA GLY A 230 -13.27 -14.35 -6.17
C GLY A 230 -12.44 -13.96 -7.41
N LEU A 231 -11.12 -13.98 -7.32
CA LEU A 231 -10.21 -13.79 -8.45
C LEU A 231 -10.07 -15.10 -9.22
N PHE A 232 -10.86 -15.29 -10.27
CA PHE A 232 -10.87 -16.51 -11.07
C PHE A 232 -10.16 -16.32 -12.42
N ASP A 233 -9.48 -17.37 -12.85
CA ASP A 233 -8.90 -17.51 -14.19
C ASP A 233 -7.92 -16.41 -14.61
N ILE A 234 -7.41 -15.61 -13.65
CA ILE A 234 -6.33 -14.65 -13.90
C ILE A 234 -5.00 -15.39 -14.09
N GLN A 235 -4.17 -14.88 -14.99
CA GLN A 235 -2.90 -15.49 -15.33
C GLN A 235 -1.74 -14.58 -14.96
N PRO A 236 -0.65 -15.12 -14.36
CA PRO A 236 0.57 -14.36 -14.18
C PRO A 236 1.07 -13.82 -15.52
N GLN A 237 1.22 -12.50 -15.61
CA GLN A 237 1.69 -11.85 -16.83
C GLN A 237 3.19 -11.64 -16.76
N LYS A 238 3.87 -11.80 -17.90
CA LYS A 238 5.29 -11.47 -17.99
C LYS A 238 5.46 -9.95 -17.92
N GLN A 239 6.26 -9.52 -17.00
CA GLN A 239 6.67 -8.14 -16.90
C GLN A 239 7.66 -7.83 -18.03
N LEU A 240 7.40 -6.80 -18.81
CA LEU A 240 8.31 -6.22 -19.78
C LEU A 240 8.13 -4.70 -19.74
N GLU A 241 9.12 -4.02 -19.22
CA GLU A 241 9.15 -2.56 -19.15
C GLU A 241 10.40 -2.10 -19.89
N ILE A 242 10.24 -1.10 -20.73
CA ILE A 242 11.34 -0.50 -21.48
C ILE A 242 11.20 1.01 -21.32
N GLN A 243 12.20 1.63 -20.72
CA GLN A 243 12.21 3.05 -20.41
C GLN A 243 13.41 3.73 -21.07
N PRO A 244 13.26 4.29 -22.27
CA PRO A 244 14.28 5.13 -22.87
C PRO A 244 14.35 6.45 -22.09
N PHE A 245 15.55 6.98 -21.94
CA PHE A 245 15.76 8.29 -21.36
C PHE A 245 16.75 9.13 -22.19
N VAL A 246 16.60 10.45 -22.09
CA VAL A 246 17.48 11.43 -22.68
C VAL A 246 17.77 12.49 -21.64
N VAL A 247 19.04 12.81 -21.46
CA VAL A 247 19.50 13.87 -20.57
C VAL A 247 20.20 14.95 -21.39
N ASN A 248 19.75 16.18 -21.22
CA ASN A 248 20.41 17.38 -21.76
C ASN A 248 20.84 18.23 -20.58
N GLN A 249 22.12 18.53 -20.51
CA GLN A 249 22.70 19.43 -19.51
C GLN A 249 23.38 20.59 -20.25
N MET A 250 23.12 21.80 -19.81
CA MET A 250 23.78 23.01 -20.28
C MET A 250 24.35 23.75 -19.08
N ASP A 251 25.67 23.79 -19.02
CA ASP A 251 26.41 24.53 -18.00
C ASP A 251 26.85 25.88 -18.57
N THR A 252 26.61 26.96 -17.84
CA THR A 252 27.06 28.30 -18.18
C THR A 252 27.99 28.82 -17.08
N TYR A 253 29.14 29.30 -17.46
CA TYR A 253 30.17 29.81 -16.56
C TYR A 253 30.93 30.97 -17.20
N PRO A 254 31.63 31.82 -16.42
CA PRO A 254 32.44 32.90 -16.99
C PRO A 254 33.55 32.34 -17.90
N ALA A 255 33.61 32.86 -19.13
CA ALA A 255 34.66 32.50 -20.06
C ALA A 255 36.04 32.98 -19.56
N GLU A 256 37.09 32.15 -19.71
CA GLU A 256 38.47 32.47 -19.36
C GLU A 256 39.28 32.68 -20.63
N THR A 257 39.79 33.89 -20.83
CA THR A 257 40.60 34.23 -22.02
C THR A 257 41.81 33.35 -22.14
N GLY A 258 41.91 32.59 -23.25
CA GLY A 258 43.06 31.68 -23.49
C GLY A 258 42.89 30.26 -22.93
N ASN A 259 41.77 29.94 -22.28
CA ASN A 259 41.43 28.59 -21.83
C ASN A 259 40.42 27.95 -22.77
N PRO A 260 40.81 26.98 -23.64
CA PRO A 260 39.88 26.37 -24.60
C PRO A 260 38.83 25.43 -23.95
N PHE A 261 38.96 25.13 -22.66
CA PHE A 261 38.00 24.31 -21.89
C PHE A 261 37.02 25.15 -21.09
N ARG A 262 37.08 26.49 -21.18
CA ARG A 262 36.20 27.41 -20.48
C ARG A 262 35.81 28.58 -21.40
N ASP A 263 35.08 28.24 -22.45
CA ASP A 263 34.59 29.19 -23.46
C ASP A 263 33.30 29.91 -23.08
N GLY A 264 32.72 29.55 -21.94
CA GLY A 264 31.52 30.20 -21.39
C GLY A 264 30.29 29.29 -21.30
N SER A 265 30.27 28.16 -21.99
CA SER A 265 29.20 27.18 -21.91
C SER A 265 29.64 25.80 -22.30
N ASP A 266 29.05 24.80 -21.69
CA ASP A 266 29.21 23.39 -22.07
C ASP A 266 27.83 22.76 -22.29
N PHE A 267 27.72 21.87 -23.25
CA PHE A 267 26.50 21.18 -23.56
C PHE A 267 26.74 19.68 -23.62
N LEU A 268 26.09 18.97 -22.71
CA LEU A 268 26.12 17.51 -22.66
C LEU A 268 24.80 16.95 -23.13
N PHE A 269 24.85 16.04 -24.10
CA PHE A 269 23.72 15.22 -24.54
C PHE A 269 24.03 13.76 -24.23
N ASN A 270 23.15 13.13 -23.48
CA ASN A 270 23.24 11.72 -23.14
C ASN A 270 21.89 11.03 -23.34
N GLY A 271 21.88 9.78 -23.77
CA GLY A 271 20.69 8.98 -23.91
C GLY A 271 20.95 7.53 -23.59
N GLY A 272 20.02 6.90 -22.92
CA GLY A 272 20.14 5.51 -22.49
C GLY A 272 18.80 4.80 -22.45
N LEU A 273 18.80 3.58 -21.96
CA LEU A 273 17.66 2.69 -21.91
C LEU A 273 17.72 1.84 -20.64
N ASP A 274 16.64 1.84 -19.89
CA ASP A 274 16.38 0.88 -18.82
C ASP A 274 15.36 -0.14 -19.28
N ALA A 275 15.56 -1.40 -18.91
CA ALA A 275 14.62 -2.48 -19.20
C ALA A 275 14.47 -3.39 -17.97
N LYS A 276 13.23 -3.71 -17.63
CA LYS A 276 12.88 -4.67 -16.58
C LYS A 276 12.12 -5.82 -17.21
N ILE A 277 12.66 -7.03 -17.10
CA ILE A 277 12.16 -8.22 -17.79
C ILE A 277 11.87 -9.32 -16.76
N GLY A 278 10.61 -9.70 -16.61
CA GLY A 278 10.23 -10.88 -15.82
C GLY A 278 10.57 -12.17 -16.56
N ILE A 279 11.63 -12.85 -16.15
CA ILE A 279 12.06 -14.13 -16.74
C ILE A 279 11.16 -15.26 -16.26
N THR A 280 10.89 -15.29 -14.94
CA THR A 280 9.93 -16.20 -14.31
C THR A 280 9.05 -15.40 -13.34
N ASN A 281 8.12 -16.05 -12.65
CA ASN A 281 7.33 -15.38 -11.62
C ASN A 281 8.19 -14.84 -10.46
N ASP A 282 9.36 -15.43 -10.22
CA ASP A 282 10.22 -15.13 -9.08
C ASP A 282 11.55 -14.48 -9.48
N LEU A 283 11.82 -14.35 -10.78
CA LEU A 283 13.06 -13.79 -11.30
C LEU A 283 12.78 -12.65 -12.26
N THR A 284 13.26 -11.47 -11.91
CA THR A 284 13.26 -10.28 -12.75
C THR A 284 14.69 -9.90 -13.11
N LEU A 285 14.92 -9.56 -14.36
CA LEU A 285 16.19 -9.02 -14.86
C LEU A 285 16.02 -7.53 -15.06
N ASP A 286 16.86 -6.74 -14.40
CA ASP A 286 17.02 -5.32 -14.64
C ASP A 286 18.26 -5.10 -15.51
N LEU A 287 18.09 -4.39 -16.62
CA LEU A 287 19.13 -4.09 -17.58
C LEU A 287 19.19 -2.59 -17.83
N THR A 288 20.35 -2.00 -17.74
CA THR A 288 20.59 -0.61 -18.07
C THR A 288 21.65 -0.50 -19.16
N VAL A 289 21.37 0.27 -20.19
CA VAL A 289 22.31 0.60 -21.26
C VAL A 289 22.60 2.08 -21.20
N ASN A 290 23.89 2.42 -21.08
CA ASN A 290 24.40 3.79 -20.95
C ASN A 290 23.78 4.56 -19.76
N PRO A 291 23.98 4.10 -18.52
CA PRO A 291 23.34 4.68 -17.35
C PRO A 291 23.72 6.15 -17.16
N ASP A 292 22.75 6.96 -16.73
CA ASP A 292 23.02 8.34 -16.32
C ASP A 292 23.40 8.39 -14.83
N PHE A 293 24.68 8.66 -14.55
CA PHE A 293 25.17 8.85 -13.20
C PHE A 293 25.01 10.29 -12.69
N GLY A 294 24.50 11.22 -13.52
CA GLY A 294 24.31 12.62 -13.14
C GLY A 294 23.16 12.84 -12.15
N GLN A 295 22.28 11.84 -11.97
CA GLN A 295 21.16 11.88 -11.04
C GLN A 295 21.36 11.00 -9.79
N VAL A 296 22.55 10.57 -9.49
CA VAL A 296 22.83 9.90 -8.22
C VAL A 296 22.64 10.93 -7.10
N GLU A 297 21.41 11.04 -6.61
CA GLU A 297 21.17 11.69 -5.32
C GLU A 297 22.00 10.93 -4.28
N ALA A 298 22.78 11.65 -3.50
CA ALA A 298 23.51 11.05 -2.39
C ALA A 298 22.52 10.28 -1.53
N ASP A 299 22.80 9.01 -1.30
CA ASP A 299 21.96 8.16 -0.44
C ASP A 299 21.80 8.86 0.92
N PRO A 300 20.57 9.23 1.34
CA PRO A 300 20.36 9.91 2.61
C PRO A 300 20.71 9.04 3.83
N SER A 301 21.08 7.79 3.61
CA SER A 301 21.52 6.84 4.65
C SER A 301 23.05 6.79 4.84
N ALA A 302 23.84 7.57 4.09
CA ALA A 302 25.30 7.61 4.20
C ALA A 302 25.77 8.68 5.17
#